data_849ead81a96d80ec18140acf43aa1f75
#
_entry.id   849ead81a96d80ec18140acf43aa1f75
#
_cell.length_a   1.000
_cell.length_b   1.000
_cell.length_c   1.000
_cell.angle_alpha   90.00
_cell.angle_beta   90.00
_cell.angle_gamma   90.00
#
_symmetry.space_group_name_H-M   'P 1'
#
loop_
_entity.id
_entity.type
_entity.pdbx_description
1 polymer ?
#
loop_
_entity_poly.entity_id
_entity_poly.type
_entity_poly.pdbx_seq_one_letter_code
_entity_poly.pdbx_strand_id
1 'polypeptide(L)'
;MRALIAVLRAAHCKSVHHYFAMDALEEVRTDSGRQLSRMLLAHFADYLQGAKDPDTAFKDFQNHVLHVQDGFWGGAAKAAAKWYSEALEHLAAGRWRDASYSIGVLSHYYTDPWMPLHTGQTTKESVVHRPMEWSICCAYDEIMELALSDQSLPSYELPESDAWLKDAIHASALLSHRFYDELIDTYDMTEARVQPKLALRQSSRKILAQLFTWAISGWAAVLDRMSFESPATVPSFSLTWPTLLATIKVPVARITKTIADVQQKREVEAILHEYLATGIVKRALPEEQTAVVKARIRYPELLPTQREINAARTIVSQTFPNHSVAISSKVRTIPEAIPRSASAPQIKPQPDNNSGRAKRLELDDPIVDAPAIGPKTAARLESIGIRKVRQLLVADSQELSTKLKASWITPQTIEQWKVQATLVHEIAGLSAAGSGLLYLAGITNAEEFLRRSIDELHQMVIQASQTSEGQRVLREKSPPSKDILNKWRNRANANYNANE
;
A
#
# COMPACT_ATOMS: atom_id res chain seq x y z
N MET A 1 -13.48 -25.91 11.08
CA MET A 1 -12.72 -24.94 10.26
C MET A 1 -13.52 -23.66 10.03
N ARG A 2 -14.75 -23.70 9.51
CA ARG A 2 -15.62 -22.52 9.25
C ARG A 2 -15.74 -21.53 10.41
N ALA A 3 -16.08 -22.02 11.62
CA ALA A 3 -16.20 -21.15 12.79
C ALA A 3 -14.89 -20.42 13.15
N LEU A 4 -13.74 -21.07 12.97
CA LEU A 4 -12.43 -20.47 13.19
C LEU A 4 -12.13 -19.39 12.14
N ILE A 5 -12.37 -19.68 10.87
CA ILE A 5 -12.20 -18.72 9.78
C ILE A 5 -13.07 -17.48 10.03
N ALA A 6 -14.35 -17.66 10.38
CA ALA A 6 -15.25 -16.55 10.68
C ALA A 6 -14.75 -15.65 11.82
N VAL A 7 -14.20 -16.26 12.90
CA VAL A 7 -13.63 -15.50 14.02
C VAL A 7 -12.35 -14.76 13.63
N LEU A 8 -11.43 -15.43 12.92
CA LEU A 8 -10.18 -14.81 12.45
C LEU A 8 -10.48 -13.68 11.45
N ARG A 9 -11.42 -13.91 10.53
CA ARG A 9 -11.90 -12.92 9.58
C ARG A 9 -12.44 -11.68 10.29
N ALA A 10 -13.36 -11.85 11.24
CA ALA A 10 -13.93 -10.73 12.01
C ALA A 10 -12.89 -9.96 12.84
N ALA A 11 -11.87 -10.67 13.36
CA ALA A 11 -10.86 -10.07 14.22
C ALA A 11 -9.68 -9.43 13.47
N HIS A 12 -9.28 -9.98 12.32
CA HIS A 12 -8.00 -9.65 11.69
C HIS A 12 -8.11 -9.15 10.24
N CYS A 13 -9.19 -9.45 9.50
CA CYS A 13 -9.34 -9.00 8.12
C CYS A 13 -9.71 -7.51 8.06
N LYS A 14 -8.94 -6.74 7.27
CA LYS A 14 -9.06 -5.28 7.15
C LYS A 14 -9.05 -4.79 5.69
N SER A 15 -8.87 -5.69 4.73
CA SER A 15 -8.82 -5.39 3.31
C SER A 15 -9.46 -6.51 2.51
N VAL A 16 -9.78 -6.25 1.26
CA VAL A 16 -10.34 -7.25 0.34
C VAL A 16 -9.39 -8.45 0.20
N HIS A 17 -8.06 -8.21 0.13
CA HIS A 17 -7.06 -9.28 0.05
C HIS A 17 -7.09 -10.21 1.27
N HIS A 18 -7.26 -9.66 2.47
CA HIS A 18 -7.43 -10.50 3.67
C HIS A 18 -8.70 -11.36 3.59
N TYR A 19 -9.80 -10.78 3.09
CA TYR A 19 -11.05 -11.53 2.94
C TYR A 19 -10.91 -12.64 1.90
N PHE A 20 -10.38 -12.35 0.70
CA PHE A 20 -10.13 -13.36 -0.33
C PHE A 20 -9.21 -14.49 0.17
N ALA A 21 -8.11 -14.12 0.84
CA ALA A 21 -7.17 -15.09 1.39
C ALA A 21 -7.85 -16.05 2.39
N MET A 22 -8.73 -15.54 3.25
CA MET A 22 -9.40 -16.36 4.27
C MET A 22 -10.58 -17.14 3.71
N ASP A 23 -11.41 -16.52 2.88
CA ASP A 23 -12.64 -17.15 2.36
C ASP A 23 -12.30 -18.33 1.43
N ALA A 24 -11.21 -18.25 0.66
CA ALA A 24 -10.76 -19.35 -0.18
C ALA A 24 -10.35 -20.62 0.59
N LEU A 25 -9.97 -20.50 1.86
CA LEU A 25 -9.61 -21.66 2.68
C LEU A 25 -10.83 -22.59 2.93
N GLU A 26 -12.04 -22.07 2.80
CA GLU A 26 -13.29 -22.86 2.92
C GLU A 26 -13.64 -23.61 1.62
N GLU A 27 -13.17 -23.09 0.48
CA GLU A 27 -13.47 -23.62 -0.86
C GLU A 27 -12.46 -24.68 -1.33
N VAL A 28 -11.39 -24.94 -0.57
CA VAL A 28 -10.39 -25.97 -0.86
C VAL A 28 -11.03 -27.37 -0.87
N ARG A 29 -10.78 -28.13 -1.94
CA ARG A 29 -11.50 -29.38 -2.23
C ARG A 29 -10.73 -30.65 -1.86
N THR A 30 -9.40 -30.64 -1.98
CA THR A 30 -8.56 -31.82 -1.74
C THR A 30 -8.22 -32.00 -0.25
N ASP A 31 -7.87 -33.21 0.16
CA ASP A 31 -7.45 -33.47 1.54
C ASP A 31 -6.10 -32.83 1.84
N SER A 32 -5.16 -32.87 0.88
CA SER A 32 -3.86 -32.20 1.00
C SER A 32 -4.01 -30.68 1.08
N GLY A 33 -4.88 -30.10 0.26
CA GLY A 33 -5.20 -28.67 0.31
C GLY A 33 -5.86 -28.28 1.64
N ARG A 34 -6.73 -29.12 2.20
CA ARG A 34 -7.27 -28.89 3.55
C ARG A 34 -6.21 -28.97 4.65
N GLN A 35 -5.18 -29.81 4.50
CA GLN A 35 -4.03 -29.80 5.42
C GLN A 35 -3.22 -28.51 5.26
N LEU A 36 -2.97 -28.06 4.03
CA LEU A 36 -2.34 -26.78 3.76
C LEU A 36 -3.14 -25.62 4.37
N SER A 37 -4.47 -25.61 4.21
CA SER A 37 -5.35 -24.61 4.83
C SER A 37 -5.24 -24.60 6.37
N ARG A 38 -5.13 -25.76 7.02
CA ARG A 38 -4.91 -25.84 8.47
C ARG A 38 -3.56 -25.26 8.88
N MET A 39 -2.52 -25.49 8.10
CA MET A 39 -1.20 -24.86 8.32
C MET A 39 -1.31 -23.33 8.21
N LEU A 40 -1.95 -22.82 7.18
CA LEU A 40 -2.17 -21.37 7.00
C LEU A 40 -2.97 -20.78 8.17
N LEU A 41 -3.99 -21.48 8.66
CA LEU A 41 -4.74 -21.05 9.84
C LEU A 41 -3.91 -21.11 11.12
N ALA A 42 -2.99 -22.06 11.27
CA ALA A 42 -2.06 -22.11 12.41
C ALA A 42 -1.06 -20.94 12.39
N HIS A 43 -0.72 -20.46 11.20
CA HIS A 43 0.19 -19.33 10.94
C HIS A 43 -0.54 -18.14 10.31
N PHE A 44 -1.81 -17.92 10.67
CA PHE A 44 -2.67 -16.94 10.03
C PHE A 44 -2.10 -15.51 10.06
N ALA A 45 -1.33 -15.16 11.09
CA ALA A 45 -0.73 -13.84 11.20
C ALA A 45 0.31 -13.60 10.09
N ASP A 46 1.17 -14.59 9.82
CA ASP A 46 2.15 -14.52 8.73
C ASP A 46 1.44 -14.56 7.36
N TYR A 47 0.38 -15.37 7.22
CA TYR A 47 -0.42 -15.45 5.99
C TYR A 47 -1.14 -14.14 5.66
N LEU A 48 -1.82 -13.52 6.62
CA LEU A 48 -2.49 -12.24 6.43
C LEU A 48 -1.50 -11.08 6.26
N GLN A 49 -0.36 -11.12 6.95
CA GLN A 49 0.69 -10.14 6.73
C GLN A 49 1.20 -10.20 5.28
N GLY A 50 1.49 -11.41 4.77
CA GLY A 50 1.87 -11.60 3.37
C GLY A 50 0.81 -11.08 2.40
N ALA A 51 -0.48 -11.36 2.65
CA ALA A 51 -1.57 -10.88 1.81
C ALA A 51 -1.72 -9.35 1.78
N LYS A 52 -1.05 -8.61 2.65
CA LYS A 52 -1.12 -7.14 2.73
C LYS A 52 0.18 -6.43 2.41
N ASP A 53 1.32 -7.07 2.55
CA ASP A 53 2.63 -6.45 2.38
C ASP A 53 2.91 -5.90 0.97
N PRO A 54 2.39 -6.46 -0.14
CA PRO A 54 2.54 -5.82 -1.44
C PRO A 54 2.07 -4.35 -1.46
N ASP A 55 0.92 -4.03 -0.85
CA ASP A 55 0.41 -2.66 -0.75
C ASP A 55 1.18 -1.78 0.25
N THR A 56 1.66 -2.37 1.35
CA THR A 56 2.11 -1.59 2.50
C THR A 56 3.61 -1.55 2.67
N ALA A 57 4.29 -2.67 2.45
CA ALA A 57 5.73 -2.82 2.62
C ALA A 57 6.48 -2.77 1.29
N PHE A 58 6.04 -3.53 0.27
CA PHE A 58 6.75 -3.60 -1.02
C PHE A 58 6.48 -2.38 -1.88
N LYS A 59 5.20 -1.95 -1.95
CA LYS A 59 4.77 -0.82 -2.78
C LYS A 59 5.28 -0.91 -4.22
N ASP A 60 5.37 -2.14 -4.72
CA ASP A 60 5.82 -2.47 -6.06
C ASP A 60 4.63 -2.53 -7.02
N PHE A 61 3.87 -1.44 -7.05
CA PHE A 61 2.56 -1.32 -7.69
C PHE A 61 2.50 -1.72 -9.17
N GLN A 62 3.62 -1.72 -9.88
CA GLN A 62 3.71 -2.29 -11.23
C GLN A 62 3.47 -3.82 -11.26
N ASN A 63 3.62 -4.51 -10.12
CA ASN A 63 3.37 -5.94 -9.98
C ASN A 63 1.94 -6.26 -9.56
N HIS A 64 1.11 -5.24 -9.31
CA HIS A 64 -0.32 -5.38 -8.99
C HIS A 64 -1.22 -5.35 -10.24
N VAL A 65 -0.69 -4.95 -11.37
CA VAL A 65 -1.48 -4.63 -12.55
C VAL A 65 -1.16 -5.53 -13.75
N LEU A 66 -2.18 -5.67 -14.63
CA LEU A 66 -2.05 -6.20 -15.98
C LEU A 66 -2.97 -5.40 -16.91
N HIS A 67 -2.45 -4.34 -17.52
CA HIS A 67 -3.23 -3.44 -18.36
C HIS A 67 -3.55 -4.10 -19.71
N VAL A 68 -4.74 -4.66 -19.83
CA VAL A 68 -5.17 -5.49 -20.97
C VAL A 68 -5.09 -4.72 -22.30
N GLN A 69 -5.55 -3.47 -22.33
CA GLN A 69 -5.53 -2.65 -23.55
C GLN A 69 -4.13 -2.16 -23.92
N ASP A 70 -3.18 -2.23 -23.01
CA ASP A 70 -1.78 -1.87 -23.21
C ASP A 70 -0.88 -3.09 -23.43
N GLY A 71 -1.42 -4.15 -24.04
CA GLY A 71 -0.71 -5.40 -24.32
C GLY A 71 -0.45 -6.24 -23.07
N PHE A 72 -1.29 -6.13 -22.05
CA PHE A 72 -1.11 -6.77 -20.73
C PHE A 72 0.15 -6.29 -20.01
N TRP A 73 0.49 -5.00 -20.17
CA TRP A 73 1.60 -4.44 -19.41
C TRP A 73 1.36 -4.57 -17.91
N GLY A 74 2.37 -5.06 -17.20
CA GLY A 74 2.36 -5.22 -15.75
C GLY A 74 3.08 -6.48 -15.30
N GLY A 75 3.41 -6.53 -14.00
CA GLY A 75 4.26 -7.57 -13.43
C GLY A 75 3.53 -8.66 -12.66
N ALA A 76 2.19 -8.62 -12.54
CA ALA A 76 1.43 -9.51 -11.66
C ALA A 76 1.72 -11.00 -11.88
N ALA A 77 1.70 -11.46 -13.14
CA ALA A 77 1.98 -12.86 -13.47
C ALA A 77 3.42 -13.30 -13.12
N LYS A 78 4.39 -12.39 -13.26
CA LYS A 78 5.80 -12.66 -12.92
C LYS A 78 6.00 -12.68 -11.40
N ALA A 79 5.40 -11.74 -10.69
CA ALA A 79 5.46 -11.67 -9.23
C ALA A 79 4.80 -12.90 -8.60
N ALA A 80 3.61 -13.29 -9.06
CA ALA A 80 2.93 -14.49 -8.60
C ALA A 80 3.76 -15.75 -8.83
N ALA A 81 4.36 -15.93 -10.01
CA ALA A 81 5.21 -17.10 -10.31
C ALA A 81 6.44 -17.16 -9.38
N LYS A 82 7.04 -16.01 -9.07
CA LYS A 82 8.15 -15.92 -8.11
C LYS A 82 7.70 -16.40 -6.72
N TRP A 83 6.63 -15.83 -6.18
CA TRP A 83 6.16 -16.15 -4.84
C TRP A 83 5.59 -17.57 -4.72
N TYR A 84 5.08 -18.13 -5.82
CA TYR A 84 4.70 -19.53 -5.88
C TYR A 84 5.92 -20.45 -5.70
N SER A 85 7.01 -20.18 -6.43
CA SER A 85 8.26 -20.95 -6.28
C SER A 85 8.84 -20.84 -4.89
N GLU A 86 8.89 -19.62 -4.31
CA GLU A 86 9.36 -19.41 -2.93
C GLU A 86 8.49 -20.15 -1.90
N ALA A 87 7.16 -20.17 -2.10
CA ALA A 87 6.25 -20.92 -1.23
C ALA A 87 6.55 -22.41 -1.27
N LEU A 88 6.75 -23.00 -2.45
CA LEU A 88 7.12 -24.41 -2.60
C LEU A 88 8.48 -24.74 -1.94
N GLU A 89 9.47 -23.86 -2.10
CA GLU A 89 10.78 -24.02 -1.43
C GLU A 89 10.65 -24.00 0.10
N HIS A 90 9.83 -23.10 0.64
CA HIS A 90 9.58 -23.06 2.07
C HIS A 90 8.80 -24.28 2.57
N LEU A 91 7.80 -24.75 1.84
CA LEU A 91 7.07 -25.96 2.14
C LEU A 91 8.01 -27.17 2.16
N ALA A 92 8.85 -27.32 1.13
CA ALA A 92 9.84 -28.40 1.01
C ALA A 92 10.81 -28.42 2.20
N ALA A 93 11.20 -27.26 2.69
CA ALA A 93 12.12 -27.10 3.81
C ALA A 93 11.44 -27.18 5.20
N GLY A 94 10.13 -27.38 5.27
CA GLY A 94 9.37 -27.38 6.54
C GLY A 94 9.34 -26.02 7.24
N ARG A 95 9.62 -24.92 6.55
CA ARG A 95 9.56 -23.55 7.08
C ARG A 95 8.13 -22.99 6.98
N TRP A 96 7.26 -23.52 7.85
CA TRP A 96 5.80 -23.30 7.77
C TRP A 96 5.37 -21.84 7.88
N ARG A 97 6.05 -21.03 8.69
CA ARG A 97 5.77 -19.59 8.81
C ARG A 97 6.14 -18.84 7.54
N ASP A 98 7.34 -19.10 7.02
CA ASP A 98 7.82 -18.46 5.79
C ASP A 98 6.95 -18.90 4.61
N ALA A 99 6.56 -20.18 4.54
CA ALA A 99 5.62 -20.69 3.56
C ALA A 99 4.27 -19.96 3.64
N SER A 100 3.72 -19.79 4.85
CA SER A 100 2.45 -19.08 5.05
C SER A 100 2.54 -17.63 4.61
N TYR A 101 3.64 -16.94 4.91
CA TYR A 101 3.89 -15.59 4.44
C TYR A 101 3.97 -15.51 2.91
N SER A 102 4.78 -16.37 2.27
CA SER A 102 4.94 -16.39 0.81
C SER A 102 3.62 -16.73 0.09
N ILE A 103 2.82 -17.65 0.64
CA ILE A 103 1.48 -17.98 0.14
C ILE A 103 0.54 -16.77 0.30
N GLY A 104 0.66 -16.03 1.39
CA GLY A 104 -0.06 -14.78 1.58
C GLY A 104 0.27 -13.74 0.52
N VAL A 105 1.56 -13.50 0.25
CA VAL A 105 2.00 -12.55 -0.81
C VAL A 105 1.53 -13.01 -2.19
N LEU A 106 1.63 -14.31 -2.46
CA LEU A 106 1.11 -14.88 -3.70
C LEU A 106 -0.39 -14.63 -3.87
N SER A 107 -1.18 -14.77 -2.78
CA SER A 107 -2.63 -14.55 -2.84
C SER A 107 -2.98 -13.14 -3.31
N HIS A 108 -2.21 -12.14 -2.92
CA HIS A 108 -2.36 -10.76 -3.33
C HIS A 108 -2.20 -10.61 -4.85
N TYR A 109 -1.03 -10.97 -5.39
CA TYR A 109 -0.75 -10.85 -6.83
C TYR A 109 -1.63 -11.75 -7.71
N TYR A 110 -2.20 -12.82 -7.15
CA TYR A 110 -3.16 -13.67 -7.84
C TYR A 110 -4.55 -13.03 -7.90
N THR A 111 -4.97 -12.34 -6.83
CA THR A 111 -6.33 -11.80 -6.75
C THR A 111 -6.47 -10.40 -7.35
N ASP A 112 -5.40 -9.60 -7.45
CA ASP A 112 -5.44 -8.27 -8.08
C ASP A 112 -6.01 -8.28 -9.51
N PRO A 113 -5.55 -9.15 -10.43
CA PRO A 113 -6.07 -9.18 -11.80
C PRO A 113 -7.56 -9.54 -11.92
N TRP A 114 -8.18 -10.09 -10.86
CA TRP A 114 -9.63 -10.29 -10.79
C TRP A 114 -10.40 -9.01 -10.54
N MET A 115 -9.72 -7.95 -10.08
CA MET A 115 -10.33 -6.65 -9.86
C MET A 115 -10.12 -5.76 -11.09
N PRO A 116 -11.19 -5.29 -11.76
CA PRO A 116 -11.08 -4.53 -13.00
C PRO A 116 -10.17 -3.30 -12.90
N LEU A 117 -10.09 -2.66 -11.75
CA LEU A 117 -9.25 -1.49 -11.50
C LEU A 117 -7.75 -1.77 -11.70
N HIS A 118 -7.30 -3.02 -11.58
CA HIS A 118 -5.91 -3.42 -11.84
C HIS A 118 -5.63 -3.83 -13.29
N THR A 119 -6.64 -3.76 -14.17
CA THR A 119 -6.53 -4.24 -15.56
C THR A 119 -6.42 -3.14 -16.61
N GLY A 120 -6.41 -1.89 -16.17
CA GLY A 120 -6.26 -0.72 -17.02
C GLY A 120 -5.98 0.52 -16.19
N GLN A 121 -5.62 1.62 -16.84
CA GLN A 121 -5.44 2.92 -16.19
C GLN A 121 -5.91 4.05 -17.12
N THR A 122 -6.94 4.76 -16.69
CA THR A 122 -7.49 5.93 -17.40
C THR A 122 -7.60 7.11 -16.44
N THR A 123 -7.73 8.33 -16.98
CA THR A 123 -7.92 9.51 -16.13
C THR A 123 -9.18 9.40 -15.26
N LYS A 124 -10.25 8.77 -15.77
CA LYS A 124 -11.50 8.57 -15.02
C LYS A 124 -11.31 7.50 -13.92
N GLU A 125 -10.66 6.40 -14.25
CA GLU A 125 -10.34 5.34 -13.29
C GLU A 125 -9.51 5.87 -12.13
N SER A 126 -8.47 6.65 -12.41
CA SER A 126 -7.59 7.21 -11.37
C SER A 126 -8.32 8.05 -10.32
N VAL A 127 -9.48 8.63 -10.68
CA VAL A 127 -10.33 9.37 -9.73
C VAL A 127 -11.12 8.42 -8.82
N VAL A 128 -11.63 7.33 -9.38
CA VAL A 128 -12.56 6.43 -8.68
C VAL A 128 -11.85 5.24 -8.03
N HIS A 129 -10.62 4.92 -8.39
CA HIS A 129 -9.86 3.74 -7.94
C HIS A 129 -9.94 3.57 -6.42
N ARG A 130 -9.28 4.44 -5.70
CA ARG A 130 -9.22 4.37 -4.23
C ARG A 130 -10.58 4.48 -3.54
N PRO A 131 -11.48 5.39 -3.93
CA PRO A 131 -12.83 5.42 -3.40
C PRO A 131 -13.60 4.13 -3.61
N MET A 132 -13.50 3.53 -4.80
CA MET A 132 -14.21 2.28 -5.12
C MET A 132 -13.66 1.10 -4.33
N GLU A 133 -12.34 0.94 -4.18
CA GLU A 133 -11.73 -0.09 -3.33
C GLU A 133 -12.24 -0.01 -1.89
N TRP A 134 -12.32 1.21 -1.34
CA TRP A 134 -12.88 1.41 -0.01
C TRP A 134 -14.35 1.02 0.06
N SER A 135 -15.16 1.40 -0.94
CA SER A 135 -16.58 1.04 -1.03
C SER A 135 -16.77 -0.48 -1.13
N ILE A 136 -15.94 -1.15 -1.94
CA ILE A 136 -15.92 -2.60 -2.10
C ILE A 136 -15.57 -3.27 -0.76
N CYS A 137 -14.54 -2.81 -0.08
CA CYS A 137 -14.15 -3.32 1.24
C CYS A 137 -15.27 -3.16 2.28
N CYS A 138 -15.95 -2.01 2.28
CA CYS A 138 -17.09 -1.76 3.16
C CYS A 138 -18.32 -2.65 2.84
N ALA A 139 -18.56 -2.95 1.56
CA ALA A 139 -19.69 -3.72 1.08
C ALA A 139 -19.39 -5.23 0.94
N TYR A 140 -18.20 -5.69 1.33
CA TYR A 140 -17.71 -7.03 1.04
C TYR A 140 -18.70 -8.13 1.44
N ASP A 141 -19.20 -8.10 2.67
CA ASP A 141 -20.12 -9.13 3.16
C ASP A 141 -21.45 -9.15 2.39
N GLU A 142 -21.98 -7.97 2.02
CA GLU A 142 -23.20 -7.86 1.20
C GLU A 142 -22.99 -8.38 -0.22
N ILE A 143 -21.81 -8.20 -0.80
CA ILE A 143 -21.44 -8.73 -2.11
C ILE A 143 -21.28 -10.25 -2.02
N MET A 144 -20.69 -10.78 -0.96
CA MET A 144 -20.57 -12.21 -0.73
C MET A 144 -21.93 -12.89 -0.50
N GLU A 145 -22.88 -12.24 0.18
CA GLU A 145 -24.26 -12.74 0.30
C GLU A 145 -24.92 -12.88 -1.07
N LEU A 146 -24.72 -11.91 -1.97
CA LEU A 146 -25.20 -12.02 -3.35
C LEU A 146 -24.51 -13.17 -4.10
N ALA A 147 -23.21 -13.33 -3.96
CA ALA A 147 -22.45 -14.41 -4.58
C ALA A 147 -22.94 -15.80 -4.12
N LEU A 148 -23.16 -15.96 -2.82
CA LEU A 148 -23.65 -17.22 -2.24
C LEU A 148 -25.12 -17.52 -2.55
N SER A 149 -25.93 -16.50 -2.78
CA SER A 149 -27.35 -16.66 -3.15
C SER A 149 -27.56 -17.05 -4.62
N ASP A 150 -26.58 -16.73 -5.49
CA ASP A 150 -26.63 -17.04 -6.91
C ASP A 150 -25.85 -18.33 -7.23
N GLN A 151 -26.52 -19.47 -7.08
CA GLN A 151 -25.93 -20.78 -7.37
C GLN A 151 -25.60 -21.00 -8.87
N SER A 152 -25.99 -20.08 -9.75
CA SER A 152 -25.65 -20.14 -11.18
C SER A 152 -24.23 -19.60 -11.49
N LEU A 153 -23.59 -18.94 -10.54
CA LEU A 153 -22.24 -18.43 -10.72
C LEU A 153 -21.22 -19.58 -10.76
N PRO A 154 -20.55 -19.81 -11.91
CA PRO A 154 -19.57 -20.88 -12.01
C PRO A 154 -18.31 -20.56 -11.20
N SER A 155 -17.73 -21.58 -10.58
CA SER A 155 -16.38 -21.46 -10.03
C SER A 155 -15.34 -21.39 -11.15
N TYR A 156 -14.21 -20.74 -10.87
CA TYR A 156 -13.10 -20.68 -11.80
C TYR A 156 -12.23 -21.93 -11.67
N GLU A 157 -11.91 -22.55 -12.82
CA GLU A 157 -11.01 -23.69 -12.91
C GLU A 157 -9.67 -23.26 -13.49
N LEU A 158 -8.57 -23.82 -12.91
CA LEU A 158 -7.22 -23.50 -13.38
C LEU A 158 -6.94 -24.16 -14.72
N PRO A 159 -6.17 -23.51 -15.62
CA PRO A 159 -5.75 -24.10 -16.88
C PRO A 159 -4.83 -25.31 -16.67
N GLU A 160 -4.90 -26.27 -17.60
CA GLU A 160 -4.03 -27.45 -17.63
C GLU A 160 -2.78 -27.22 -18.52
N SER A 161 -2.04 -26.14 -18.32
CA SER A 161 -0.83 -25.84 -19.07
C SER A 161 0.40 -25.89 -18.18
N ASP A 162 1.60 -26.03 -18.74
CA ASP A 162 2.86 -25.94 -17.99
C ASP A 162 3.06 -24.56 -17.36
N ALA A 163 2.49 -23.52 -17.96
CA ALA A 163 2.52 -22.14 -17.46
C ALA A 163 1.21 -21.73 -16.77
N TRP A 164 0.45 -22.69 -16.27
CA TRP A 164 -0.92 -22.56 -15.78
C TRP A 164 -1.16 -21.34 -14.86
N LEU A 165 -0.23 -21.03 -13.94
CA LEU A 165 -0.39 -19.90 -13.01
C LEU A 165 -0.36 -18.56 -13.74
N LYS A 166 0.61 -18.38 -14.66
CA LYS A 166 0.69 -17.18 -15.49
C LYS A 166 -0.51 -17.07 -16.42
N ASP A 167 -0.88 -18.18 -17.03
CA ASP A 167 -2.03 -18.26 -17.94
C ASP A 167 -3.34 -17.93 -17.21
N ALA A 168 -3.53 -18.45 -15.99
CA ALA A 168 -4.65 -18.13 -15.12
C ALA A 168 -4.73 -16.62 -14.81
N ILE A 169 -3.60 -16.00 -14.45
CA ILE A 169 -3.52 -14.58 -14.12
C ILE A 169 -3.81 -13.69 -15.35
N HIS A 170 -3.28 -14.04 -16.53
CA HIS A 170 -3.62 -13.31 -17.75
C HIS A 170 -5.11 -13.49 -18.14
N ALA A 171 -5.64 -14.71 -17.96
CA ALA A 171 -7.06 -14.98 -18.22
C ALA A 171 -7.96 -14.21 -17.24
N SER A 172 -7.61 -14.14 -15.96
CA SER A 172 -8.36 -13.38 -14.96
C SER A 172 -8.42 -11.88 -15.30
N ALA A 173 -7.28 -11.28 -15.68
CA ALA A 173 -7.25 -9.89 -16.14
C ALA A 173 -8.15 -9.66 -17.36
N LEU A 174 -8.14 -10.59 -18.33
CA LEU A 174 -8.98 -10.50 -19.52
C LEU A 174 -10.47 -10.63 -19.19
N LEU A 175 -10.84 -11.52 -18.27
CA LEU A 175 -12.21 -11.72 -17.81
C LEU A 175 -12.73 -10.53 -17.01
N SER A 176 -11.94 -9.99 -16.11
CA SER A 176 -12.35 -8.87 -15.25
C SER A 176 -12.39 -7.55 -16.01
N HIS A 177 -11.45 -7.34 -16.96
CA HIS A 177 -11.38 -6.10 -17.76
C HIS A 177 -12.67 -5.78 -18.54
N ARG A 178 -13.47 -6.78 -18.84
CA ARG A 178 -14.77 -6.58 -19.51
C ARG A 178 -15.73 -5.68 -18.72
N PHE A 179 -15.56 -5.65 -17.43
CA PHE A 179 -16.39 -4.85 -16.51
C PHE A 179 -15.73 -3.54 -16.11
N TYR A 180 -14.53 -3.24 -16.67
CA TYR A 180 -13.75 -2.06 -16.31
C TYR A 180 -14.53 -0.76 -16.52
N ASP A 181 -15.01 -0.51 -17.72
CA ASP A 181 -15.74 0.72 -18.03
C ASP A 181 -17.07 0.79 -17.26
N GLU A 182 -17.83 -0.32 -17.17
CA GLU A 182 -19.12 -0.36 -16.50
C GLU A 182 -18.99 -0.02 -15.01
N LEU A 183 -18.00 -0.59 -14.32
CA LEU A 183 -17.78 -0.30 -12.90
C LEU A 183 -17.42 1.17 -12.66
N ILE A 184 -16.53 1.72 -13.50
CA ILE A 184 -16.09 3.11 -13.39
C ILE A 184 -17.23 4.07 -13.71
N ASP A 185 -18.03 3.76 -14.72
CA ASP A 185 -19.12 4.63 -15.18
C ASP A 185 -20.32 4.65 -14.25
N THR A 186 -20.56 3.59 -13.54
CA THR A 186 -21.69 3.44 -12.61
C THR A 186 -21.37 3.83 -11.17
N TYR A 187 -20.11 4.11 -10.85
CA TYR A 187 -19.69 4.43 -9.50
C TYR A 187 -20.08 5.86 -9.09
N ASP A 188 -20.69 6.00 -7.92
CA ASP A 188 -21.16 7.28 -7.40
C ASP A 188 -20.18 7.86 -6.38
N MET A 189 -19.31 8.76 -6.84
CA MET A 189 -18.33 9.46 -6.00
C MET A 189 -18.96 10.31 -4.90
N THR A 190 -20.17 10.83 -5.10
CA THR A 190 -20.85 11.68 -4.12
C THR A 190 -21.36 10.84 -2.95
N GLU A 191 -21.95 9.69 -3.26
CA GLU A 191 -22.38 8.74 -2.25
C GLU A 191 -21.20 8.11 -1.49
N ALA A 192 -20.08 7.87 -2.16
CA ALA A 192 -18.87 7.30 -1.54
C ALA A 192 -18.43 8.06 -0.27
N ARG A 193 -18.55 9.38 -0.27
CA ARG A 193 -18.20 10.24 0.86
C ARG A 193 -19.11 10.03 2.07
N VAL A 194 -20.41 9.79 1.83
CA VAL A 194 -21.43 9.75 2.88
C VAL A 194 -21.66 8.30 3.35
N GLN A 195 -21.92 7.44 2.39
CA GLN A 195 -22.21 6.01 2.59
C GLN A 195 -21.49 5.16 1.54
N PRO A 196 -20.22 4.75 1.77
CA PRO A 196 -19.39 4.11 0.75
C PRO A 196 -20.04 2.88 0.13
N LYS A 197 -20.83 2.12 0.88
CA LYS A 197 -21.56 0.96 0.36
C LYS A 197 -22.59 1.34 -0.71
N LEU A 198 -23.26 2.48 -0.60
CA LEU A 198 -24.27 2.92 -1.56
C LEU A 198 -23.68 3.48 -2.86
N ALA A 199 -22.39 3.82 -2.86
CA ALA A 199 -21.68 4.21 -4.08
C ALA A 199 -21.62 3.08 -5.12
N LEU A 200 -21.74 1.83 -4.68
CA LEU A 200 -21.84 0.64 -5.55
C LEU A 200 -23.30 0.35 -5.88
N ARG A 201 -23.67 0.58 -7.13
CA ARG A 201 -25.02 0.25 -7.62
C ARG A 201 -25.26 -1.24 -7.67
N GLN A 202 -26.52 -1.66 -7.78
CA GLN A 202 -26.90 -3.07 -7.79
C GLN A 202 -26.26 -3.86 -8.96
N SER A 203 -26.11 -3.24 -10.14
CA SER A 203 -25.39 -3.84 -11.27
C SER A 203 -23.92 -4.09 -10.92
N SER A 204 -23.22 -3.09 -10.36
CA SER A 204 -21.83 -3.20 -9.92
C SER A 204 -21.65 -4.29 -8.86
N ARG A 205 -22.59 -4.41 -7.91
CA ARG A 205 -22.56 -5.47 -6.88
C ARG A 205 -22.70 -6.86 -7.47
N LYS A 206 -23.55 -7.05 -8.49
CA LYS A 206 -23.67 -8.33 -9.20
C LYS A 206 -22.38 -8.70 -9.94
N ILE A 207 -21.77 -7.74 -10.63
CA ILE A 207 -20.47 -7.94 -11.28
C ILE A 207 -19.41 -8.33 -10.24
N LEU A 208 -19.32 -7.60 -9.13
CA LEU A 208 -18.38 -7.90 -8.07
C LEU A 208 -18.64 -9.25 -7.42
N ALA A 209 -19.89 -9.67 -7.24
CA ALA A 209 -20.24 -11.01 -6.74
C ALA A 209 -19.68 -12.11 -7.63
N GLN A 210 -19.80 -11.95 -8.96
CA GLN A 210 -19.21 -12.89 -9.93
C GLN A 210 -17.67 -12.89 -9.85
N LEU A 211 -17.05 -11.72 -9.83
CA LEU A 211 -15.59 -11.60 -9.75
C LEU A 211 -15.05 -12.18 -8.43
N PHE A 212 -15.74 -11.97 -7.33
CA PHE A 212 -15.38 -12.54 -6.03
C PHE A 212 -15.46 -14.07 -6.04
N THR A 213 -16.54 -14.63 -6.61
CA THR A 213 -16.67 -16.08 -6.79
C THR A 213 -15.48 -16.65 -7.56
N TRP A 214 -15.06 -16.01 -8.63
CA TRP A 214 -13.92 -16.45 -9.44
C TRP A 214 -12.59 -16.28 -8.72
N ALA A 215 -12.37 -15.14 -8.07
CA ALA A 215 -11.15 -14.89 -7.32
C ALA A 215 -10.96 -15.89 -6.17
N ILE A 216 -12.01 -16.15 -5.41
CA ILE A 216 -11.99 -17.04 -4.24
C ILE A 216 -11.85 -18.50 -4.68
N SER A 217 -12.68 -18.96 -5.61
CA SER A 217 -12.61 -20.35 -6.10
C SER A 217 -11.29 -20.64 -6.84
N GLY A 218 -10.82 -19.66 -7.62
CA GLY A 218 -9.52 -19.77 -8.30
C GLY A 218 -8.36 -19.81 -7.30
N TRP A 219 -8.37 -18.97 -6.27
CA TRP A 219 -7.35 -19.03 -5.22
C TRP A 219 -7.39 -20.35 -4.44
N ALA A 220 -8.55 -20.87 -4.12
CA ALA A 220 -8.70 -22.21 -3.53
C ALA A 220 -8.10 -23.30 -4.41
N ALA A 221 -8.33 -23.24 -5.73
CA ALA A 221 -7.76 -24.18 -6.69
C ALA A 221 -6.23 -24.07 -6.77
N VAL A 222 -5.65 -22.84 -6.63
CA VAL A 222 -4.19 -22.66 -6.53
C VAL A 222 -3.65 -23.35 -5.28
N LEU A 223 -4.33 -23.24 -4.14
CA LEU A 223 -3.93 -23.91 -2.90
C LEU A 223 -4.00 -25.44 -3.02
N ASP A 224 -5.05 -25.97 -3.65
CA ASP A 224 -5.17 -27.39 -3.94
C ASP A 224 -4.02 -27.87 -4.80
N ARG A 225 -3.72 -27.14 -5.89
CA ARG A 225 -2.62 -27.50 -6.79
C ARG A 225 -1.24 -27.39 -6.12
N MET A 226 -1.01 -26.32 -5.36
CA MET A 226 0.22 -26.15 -4.58
C MET A 226 0.45 -27.30 -3.61
N SER A 227 -0.61 -27.77 -2.94
CA SER A 227 -0.53 -28.89 -2.02
C SER A 227 -0.18 -30.21 -2.71
N PHE A 228 -0.57 -30.38 -3.97
CA PHE A 228 -0.24 -31.53 -4.80
C PHE A 228 1.20 -31.41 -5.36
N GLU A 229 1.61 -30.23 -5.80
CA GLU A 229 2.96 -29.98 -6.35
C GLU A 229 4.04 -29.87 -5.26
N SER A 230 3.65 -29.69 -3.99
CA SER A 230 4.59 -29.63 -2.88
C SER A 230 5.34 -30.95 -2.71
N PRO A 231 6.70 -30.93 -2.68
CA PRO A 231 7.50 -32.14 -2.50
C PRO A 231 7.43 -32.69 -1.07
N ALA A 232 6.91 -31.94 -0.11
CA ALA A 232 6.79 -32.34 1.29
C ALA A 232 5.32 -32.44 1.69
N THR A 233 4.99 -33.49 2.45
CA THR A 233 3.68 -33.61 3.08
C THR A 233 3.57 -32.60 4.21
N VAL A 234 2.59 -31.71 4.12
CA VAL A 234 2.27 -30.78 5.20
C VAL A 234 1.81 -31.58 6.43
N PRO A 235 2.42 -31.43 7.62
CA PRO A 235 2.02 -32.17 8.79
C PRO A 235 0.62 -31.74 9.27
N SER A 236 0.00 -32.60 10.07
CA SER A 236 -1.29 -32.28 10.68
C SER A 236 -1.14 -31.19 11.74
N PHE A 237 -1.68 -30.02 11.50
CA PHE A 237 -1.75 -28.94 12.49
C PHE A 237 -3.02 -29.05 13.32
N SER A 238 -2.88 -29.11 14.65
CA SER A 238 -4.00 -29.05 15.58
C SER A 238 -4.37 -27.59 15.84
N LEU A 239 -5.57 -27.20 15.41
CA LEU A 239 -6.14 -25.87 15.69
C LEU A 239 -6.82 -25.95 17.07
N THR A 240 -6.14 -25.51 18.12
CA THR A 240 -6.65 -25.56 19.48
C THR A 240 -7.33 -24.25 19.91
N TRP A 241 -8.28 -24.34 20.85
CA TRP A 241 -8.92 -23.16 21.44
C TRP A 241 -7.94 -22.15 22.06
N PRO A 242 -6.80 -22.55 22.72
CA PRO A 242 -5.81 -21.60 23.18
C PRO A 242 -5.17 -20.78 22.06
N THR A 243 -4.93 -21.37 20.88
CA THR A 243 -4.42 -20.66 19.70
C THR A 243 -5.45 -19.62 19.25
N LEU A 244 -6.74 -19.98 19.28
CA LEU A 244 -7.84 -19.09 18.95
C LEU A 244 -7.96 -17.95 19.97
N LEU A 245 -7.93 -18.25 21.27
CA LEU A 245 -8.09 -17.24 22.34
C LEU A 245 -6.92 -16.26 22.38
N ALA A 246 -5.70 -16.70 22.07
CA ALA A 246 -4.53 -15.82 21.95
C ALA A 246 -4.69 -14.77 20.83
N THR A 247 -5.56 -15.04 19.86
CA THR A 247 -5.81 -14.14 18.72
C THR A 247 -6.93 -13.14 18.96
N ILE A 248 -7.82 -13.37 19.98
CA ILE A 248 -8.96 -12.50 20.26
C ILE A 248 -8.51 -11.23 21.01
N LYS A 249 -7.80 -10.36 20.30
CA LYS A 249 -7.65 -8.93 20.68
C LYS A 249 -8.76 -8.09 20.00
N VAL A 250 -10.01 -8.57 20.09
CA VAL A 250 -11.18 -7.97 19.43
C VAL A 250 -11.35 -6.46 19.69
N PRO A 251 -11.12 -5.89 20.88
CA PRO A 251 -11.26 -4.45 21.09
C PRO A 251 -10.29 -3.61 20.26
N VAL A 252 -9.03 -4.07 20.13
CA VAL A 252 -7.99 -3.34 19.38
C VAL A 252 -8.25 -3.38 17.88
N ALA A 253 -8.74 -4.50 17.34
CA ALA A 253 -9.05 -4.64 15.93
C ALA A 253 -10.19 -3.69 15.49
N ARG A 254 -11.25 -3.54 16.31
CA ARG A 254 -12.33 -2.59 16.04
C ARG A 254 -11.85 -1.13 16.02
N ILE A 255 -11.03 -0.74 16.99
CA ILE A 255 -10.47 0.62 17.06
C ILE A 255 -9.57 0.90 15.85
N THR A 256 -8.72 -0.04 15.46
CA THR A 256 -7.84 0.12 14.29
C THR A 256 -8.61 0.17 12.98
N LYS A 257 -9.71 -0.58 12.84
CA LYS A 257 -10.61 -0.50 11.68
C LYS A 257 -11.26 0.88 11.60
N THR A 258 -11.82 1.38 12.70
CA THR A 258 -12.44 2.73 12.74
C THR A 258 -11.44 3.83 12.38
N ILE A 259 -10.18 3.72 12.81
CA ILE A 259 -9.13 4.70 12.45
C ILE A 259 -8.80 4.61 10.95
N ALA A 260 -8.70 3.39 10.40
CA ALA A 260 -8.47 3.17 8.98
C ALA A 260 -9.62 3.73 8.13
N ASP A 261 -10.88 3.49 8.52
CA ASP A 261 -12.07 4.02 7.84
C ASP A 261 -12.10 5.56 7.84
N VAL A 262 -11.72 6.21 8.94
CA VAL A 262 -11.61 7.68 9.01
C VAL A 262 -10.52 8.20 8.06
N GLN A 263 -9.41 7.50 7.93
CA GLN A 263 -8.35 7.89 7.00
C GLN A 263 -8.80 7.71 5.55
N GLN A 264 -9.39 6.57 5.20
CA GLN A 264 -9.96 6.32 3.87
C GLN A 264 -10.97 7.40 3.48
N LYS A 265 -11.90 7.71 4.36
CA LYS A 265 -12.88 8.77 4.14
C LYS A 265 -12.24 10.12 3.80
N ARG A 266 -11.17 10.51 4.50
CA ARG A 266 -10.45 11.76 4.21
C ARG A 266 -9.75 11.75 2.86
N GLU A 267 -9.16 10.63 2.48
CA GLU A 267 -8.55 10.46 1.15
C GLU A 267 -9.60 10.61 0.05
N VAL A 268 -10.75 9.97 0.20
CA VAL A 268 -11.90 10.09 -0.72
C VAL A 268 -12.43 11.51 -0.78
N GLU A 269 -12.57 12.19 0.36
CA GLU A 269 -12.99 13.59 0.42
C GLU A 269 -12.01 14.53 -0.30
N ALA A 270 -10.70 14.30 -0.16
CA ALA A 270 -9.67 15.10 -0.82
C ALA A 270 -9.72 14.91 -2.36
N ILE A 271 -9.85 13.67 -2.83
CA ILE A 271 -10.01 13.33 -4.24
C ILE A 271 -11.25 14.00 -4.82
N LEU A 272 -12.40 13.85 -4.17
CA LEU A 272 -13.66 14.43 -4.63
C LEU A 272 -13.60 15.96 -4.68
N HIS A 273 -13.04 16.58 -3.64
CA HIS A 273 -12.91 18.05 -3.59
C HIS A 273 -12.04 18.57 -4.73
N GLU A 274 -10.89 17.96 -5.01
CA GLU A 274 -10.04 18.35 -6.11
C GLU A 274 -10.73 18.13 -7.46
N TYR A 275 -11.41 17.00 -7.64
CA TYR A 275 -12.14 16.69 -8.86
C TYR A 275 -13.27 17.69 -9.14
N LEU A 276 -14.09 18.02 -8.15
CA LEU A 276 -15.16 19.00 -8.31
C LEU A 276 -14.64 20.41 -8.59
N ALA A 277 -13.48 20.77 -8.04
CA ALA A 277 -12.88 22.10 -8.23
C ALA A 277 -12.18 22.25 -9.57
N THR A 278 -11.58 21.20 -10.14
CA THR A 278 -10.66 21.30 -11.28
C THR A 278 -11.00 20.39 -12.46
N GLY A 279 -11.94 19.46 -12.28
CA GLY A 279 -12.27 18.42 -13.27
C GLY A 279 -11.21 17.30 -13.40
N ILE A 280 -10.10 17.39 -12.68
CA ILE A 280 -9.01 16.41 -12.69
C ILE A 280 -8.44 16.24 -11.29
N VAL A 281 -7.85 15.07 -10.99
CA VAL A 281 -7.16 14.82 -9.72
C VAL A 281 -5.66 14.69 -10.00
N LYS A 282 -4.85 15.51 -9.33
CA LYS A 282 -3.38 15.51 -9.44
C LYS A 282 -2.69 15.48 -8.08
N ARG A 283 -3.17 16.28 -7.12
CA ARG A 283 -2.57 16.42 -5.79
C ARG A 283 -3.06 15.36 -4.83
N ALA A 284 -4.35 15.05 -4.90
CA ALA A 284 -4.98 14.03 -4.08
C ALA A 284 -4.87 12.61 -4.69
N LEU A 285 -4.17 12.47 -5.84
CA LEU A 285 -4.01 11.17 -6.48
C LEU A 285 -3.21 10.23 -5.56
N PRO A 286 -3.70 8.99 -5.31
CA PRO A 286 -3.00 8.01 -4.49
C PRO A 286 -1.58 7.73 -5.00
N GLU A 287 -0.67 7.39 -4.07
CA GLU A 287 0.74 7.05 -4.40
C GLU A 287 0.81 5.93 -5.44
N GLU A 288 -0.03 4.93 -5.29
CA GLU A 288 -0.18 3.79 -6.19
C GLU A 288 -0.37 4.22 -7.65
N GLN A 289 -1.37 5.06 -7.93
CA GLN A 289 -1.69 5.54 -9.29
C GLN A 289 -0.52 6.26 -9.93
N THR A 290 0.16 7.10 -9.17
CA THR A 290 1.35 7.83 -9.66
C THR A 290 2.55 6.92 -9.85
N ALA A 291 2.70 5.89 -9.02
CA ALA A 291 3.78 4.93 -9.10
C ALA A 291 3.65 4.03 -10.35
N VAL A 292 2.44 3.56 -10.66
CA VAL A 292 2.17 2.76 -11.88
C VAL A 292 2.52 3.55 -13.14
N VAL A 293 2.13 4.83 -13.25
CA VAL A 293 2.52 5.69 -14.39
C VAL A 293 4.03 5.81 -14.53
N LYS A 294 4.74 6.04 -13.41
CA LYS A 294 6.21 6.13 -13.41
C LYS A 294 6.87 4.80 -13.77
N ALA A 295 6.34 3.70 -13.24
CA ALA A 295 6.84 2.37 -13.50
C ALA A 295 6.68 1.98 -14.97
N ARG A 296 5.59 2.39 -15.63
CA ARG A 296 5.36 2.16 -17.05
C ARG A 296 6.44 2.79 -17.95
N ILE A 297 6.92 3.97 -17.57
CA ILE A 297 8.04 4.62 -18.27
C ILE A 297 9.36 3.91 -17.96
N ARG A 298 9.55 3.44 -16.73
CA ARG A 298 10.80 2.83 -16.25
C ARG A 298 10.98 1.38 -16.70
N TYR A 299 9.89 0.64 -16.84
CA TYR A 299 9.86 -0.79 -17.10
C TYR A 299 8.94 -1.11 -18.31
N PRO A 300 9.20 -0.54 -19.49
CA PRO A 300 8.36 -0.80 -20.68
C PRO A 300 8.38 -2.27 -21.10
N GLU A 301 9.39 -3.03 -20.67
CA GLU A 301 9.57 -4.47 -20.93
C GLU A 301 8.67 -5.41 -20.13
N LEU A 302 7.86 -4.90 -19.19
CA LEU A 302 6.88 -5.70 -18.44
C LEU A 302 5.67 -6.03 -19.33
N LEU A 303 5.94 -6.66 -20.46
CA LEU A 303 4.96 -7.16 -21.41
C LEU A 303 5.06 -8.69 -21.50
N PRO A 304 3.92 -9.40 -21.51
CA PRO A 304 3.93 -10.84 -21.79
C PRO A 304 4.27 -11.12 -23.26
N THR A 305 4.68 -12.33 -23.51
CA THR A 305 4.89 -12.82 -24.88
C THR A 305 3.54 -12.99 -25.60
N GLN A 306 3.57 -12.94 -26.93
CA GLN A 306 2.36 -13.19 -27.73
C GLN A 306 1.75 -14.58 -27.46
N ARG A 307 2.59 -15.56 -27.08
CA ARG A 307 2.15 -16.91 -26.68
C ARG A 307 1.28 -16.85 -25.41
N GLU A 308 1.70 -16.11 -24.38
CA GLU A 308 0.95 -15.95 -23.13
C GLU A 308 -0.38 -15.22 -23.36
N ILE A 309 -0.39 -14.19 -24.20
CA ILE A 309 -1.62 -13.49 -24.61
C ILE A 309 -2.59 -14.43 -25.33
N ASN A 310 -2.10 -15.23 -26.26
CA ASN A 310 -2.92 -16.17 -27.01
C ASN A 310 -3.46 -17.30 -26.11
N ALA A 311 -2.65 -17.81 -25.17
CA ALA A 311 -3.08 -18.79 -24.18
C ALA A 311 -4.23 -18.25 -23.32
N ALA A 312 -4.10 -17.04 -22.81
CA ALA A 312 -5.17 -16.39 -22.04
C ALA A 312 -6.49 -16.26 -22.84
N ARG A 313 -6.41 -15.84 -24.09
CA ARG A 313 -7.58 -15.74 -24.99
C ARG A 313 -8.23 -17.10 -25.23
N THR A 314 -7.43 -18.14 -25.43
CA THR A 314 -7.94 -19.50 -25.63
C THR A 314 -8.67 -19.99 -24.38
N ILE A 315 -8.09 -19.81 -23.19
CA ILE A 315 -8.70 -20.18 -21.91
C ILE A 315 -10.05 -19.48 -21.74
N VAL A 316 -10.07 -18.16 -21.94
CA VAL A 316 -11.31 -17.39 -21.80
C VAL A 316 -12.39 -17.87 -22.77
N SER A 317 -12.04 -18.15 -24.04
CA SER A 317 -13.02 -18.62 -25.03
C SER A 317 -13.54 -20.05 -24.75
N GLN A 318 -12.71 -20.90 -24.15
CA GLN A 318 -13.10 -22.28 -23.77
C GLN A 318 -13.93 -22.31 -22.49
N THR A 319 -13.51 -21.57 -21.48
CA THR A 319 -14.19 -21.56 -20.17
C THR A 319 -15.51 -20.76 -20.20
N PHE A 320 -15.58 -19.73 -21.04
CA PHE A 320 -16.71 -18.81 -21.11
C PHE A 320 -17.11 -18.56 -22.59
N PRO A 321 -17.64 -19.55 -23.32
CA PRO A 321 -17.90 -19.45 -24.75
C PRO A 321 -18.88 -18.35 -25.16
N ASN A 322 -19.77 -17.95 -24.27
CA ASN A 322 -20.73 -16.84 -24.51
C ASN A 322 -20.12 -15.45 -24.29
N HIS A 323 -18.83 -15.35 -24.03
CA HIS A 323 -18.15 -14.13 -23.64
C HIS A 323 -17.00 -13.79 -24.59
N SER A 324 -17.25 -13.73 -25.91
CA SER A 324 -16.24 -13.31 -26.87
C SER A 324 -15.76 -11.88 -26.58
N VAL A 325 -14.48 -11.74 -26.28
CA VAL A 325 -13.84 -10.46 -26.02
C VAL A 325 -13.33 -9.89 -27.33
N ALA A 326 -14.03 -8.88 -27.86
CA ALA A 326 -13.50 -8.05 -28.92
C ALA A 326 -12.44 -7.09 -28.31
N ILE A 327 -11.17 -7.56 -28.26
CA ILE A 327 -10.08 -6.68 -27.93
C ILE A 327 -9.71 -5.91 -29.18
N SER A 328 -9.85 -4.58 -29.15
CA SER A 328 -9.34 -3.71 -30.20
C SER A 328 -7.85 -3.99 -30.40
N SER A 329 -7.46 -4.36 -31.61
CA SER A 329 -6.05 -4.59 -32.00
C SER A 329 -5.23 -3.29 -32.08
N LYS A 330 -5.81 -2.17 -31.77
CA LYS A 330 -5.10 -0.89 -31.65
C LYS A 330 -4.51 -0.82 -30.22
N VAL A 331 -3.21 -1.16 -30.14
CA VAL A 331 -2.37 -0.68 -29.04
C VAL A 331 -2.60 0.83 -28.96
N ARG A 332 -3.28 1.29 -27.92
CA ARG A 332 -3.34 2.75 -27.66
C ARG A 332 -1.90 3.16 -27.45
N THR A 333 -1.37 3.92 -28.40
CA THR A 333 -0.11 4.65 -28.19
C THR A 333 -0.24 5.34 -26.84
N ILE A 334 0.79 5.18 -26.00
CA ILE A 334 0.96 5.87 -24.74
C ILE A 334 0.41 7.29 -24.93
N PRO A 335 -0.50 7.82 -24.10
CA PRO A 335 -0.82 9.22 -24.15
C PRO A 335 0.53 9.93 -24.08
N GLU A 336 0.92 10.57 -25.17
CA GLU A 336 2.11 11.41 -25.19
C GLU A 336 2.08 12.24 -23.93
N ALA A 337 3.22 12.27 -23.25
CA ALA A 337 3.43 13.05 -22.05
C ALA A 337 2.58 14.30 -22.10
N ILE A 338 1.72 14.48 -21.09
CA ILE A 338 0.84 15.63 -20.87
C ILE A 338 1.23 16.78 -21.78
N PRO A 339 0.38 17.21 -22.73
CA PRO A 339 0.75 18.27 -23.66
C PRO A 339 1.32 19.40 -22.83
N ARG A 340 2.54 19.80 -23.09
CA ARG A 340 3.05 21.06 -22.58
C ARG A 340 2.04 22.09 -23.07
N SER A 341 1.23 22.59 -22.13
CA SER A 341 0.25 23.63 -22.34
C SER A 341 0.84 24.67 -23.24
N ALA A 342 0.19 24.89 -24.40
CA ALA A 342 0.45 26.04 -25.20
C ALA A 342 0.35 27.28 -24.31
N SER A 343 1.44 28.03 -24.28
CA SER A 343 1.57 29.45 -23.90
C SER A 343 0.57 29.98 -22.88
N ALA A 344 0.94 29.84 -21.61
CA ALA A 344 0.54 30.82 -20.61
C ALA A 344 1.23 32.16 -20.96
N PRO A 345 0.59 33.30 -20.69
CA PRO A 345 1.17 34.61 -21.00
C PRO A 345 2.50 34.73 -20.27
N GLN A 346 3.51 35.23 -21.01
CA GLN A 346 4.84 35.50 -20.48
C GLN A 346 4.73 36.51 -19.33
N ILE A 347 4.74 36.01 -18.11
CA ILE A 347 5.15 36.82 -16.97
C ILE A 347 6.67 36.86 -17.05
N LYS A 348 7.20 38.05 -17.29
CA LYS A 348 8.63 38.32 -17.27
C LYS A 348 9.25 37.68 -16.00
N PRO A 349 10.33 36.91 -16.10
CA PRO A 349 10.99 36.41 -14.92
C PRO A 349 11.50 37.60 -14.12
N GLN A 350 10.99 37.76 -12.91
CA GLN A 350 11.77 38.48 -11.89
C GLN A 350 13.02 37.65 -11.66
N PRO A 351 14.18 38.28 -11.51
CA PRO A 351 15.42 37.59 -11.33
C PRO A 351 15.36 36.80 -10.02
N ASP A 352 15.42 35.46 -10.13
CA ASP A 352 15.69 34.55 -9.03
C ASP A 352 17.10 34.85 -8.48
N ASN A 353 17.17 35.77 -7.53
CA ASN A 353 18.28 35.86 -6.62
C ASN A 353 18.11 34.80 -5.53
N ASN A 354 18.31 33.55 -5.87
CA ASN A 354 18.56 32.52 -4.86
C ASN A 354 19.60 31.53 -5.36
N SER A 355 20.81 32.02 -5.44
CA SER A 355 22.02 31.22 -5.54
C SER A 355 22.14 30.30 -4.32
N GLY A 356 21.92 28.99 -4.50
CA GLY A 356 22.67 27.95 -3.77
C GLY A 356 22.52 27.80 -2.26
N ARG A 357 21.64 28.50 -1.56
CA ARG A 357 21.41 28.27 -0.12
C ARG A 357 20.42 27.12 0.11
N ALA A 358 20.88 26.06 0.75
CA ALA A 358 20.00 24.98 1.21
C ALA A 358 18.90 25.56 2.13
N LYS A 359 17.63 25.17 1.90
CA LYS A 359 16.48 25.65 2.68
C LYS A 359 16.73 25.37 4.18
N ARG A 360 16.61 26.39 5.00
CA ARG A 360 16.71 26.36 6.47
C ARG A 360 15.32 26.49 7.06
N LEU A 361 15.06 25.86 8.19
CA LEU A 361 13.85 26.09 8.97
C LEU A 361 14.01 27.41 9.74
N GLU A 362 13.10 28.36 9.52
CA GLU A 362 13.13 29.64 10.22
C GLU A 362 12.22 29.60 11.46
N LEU A 363 12.57 30.39 12.48
CA LEU A 363 11.81 30.43 13.73
C LEU A 363 10.39 30.94 13.55
N ASP A 364 10.14 31.72 12.51
CA ASP A 364 8.82 32.26 12.14
C ASP A 364 8.03 31.37 11.17
N ASP A 365 8.62 30.27 10.71
CA ASP A 365 7.92 29.34 9.87
C ASP A 365 6.70 28.72 10.57
N PRO A 366 5.65 28.35 9.83
CA PRO A 366 4.49 27.64 10.36
C PRO A 366 4.91 26.38 11.10
N ILE A 367 4.23 26.03 12.18
CA ILE A 367 4.55 24.85 13.01
C ILE A 367 4.50 23.54 12.23
N VAL A 368 3.74 23.47 11.15
CA VAL A 368 3.66 22.29 10.26
C VAL A 368 4.97 22.02 9.52
N ASP A 369 5.83 23.01 9.37
CA ASP A 369 7.15 22.86 8.71
C ASP A 369 8.22 22.28 9.65
N ALA A 370 7.94 22.23 10.97
CA ALA A 370 8.84 21.59 11.92
C ALA A 370 8.94 20.08 11.71
N PRO A 371 10.16 19.47 11.85
CA PRO A 371 10.35 18.03 11.72
C PRO A 371 9.40 17.22 12.61
N ALA A 372 8.96 16.08 12.13
CA ALA A 372 8.05 15.16 12.82
C ALA A 372 6.66 15.73 13.18
N ILE A 373 6.36 16.97 12.81
CA ILE A 373 5.06 17.61 13.02
C ILE A 373 4.29 17.59 11.70
N GLY A 374 3.40 16.60 11.57
CA GLY A 374 2.48 16.54 10.43
C GLY A 374 1.27 17.47 10.60
N PRO A 375 0.47 17.67 9.54
CA PRO A 375 -0.67 18.61 9.55
C PRO A 375 -1.66 18.40 10.69
N LYS A 376 -1.91 17.16 11.11
CA LYS A 376 -2.80 16.86 12.23
C LYS A 376 -2.24 17.30 13.58
N THR A 377 -0.95 17.14 13.77
CA THR A 377 -0.25 17.56 14.98
C THR A 377 -0.16 19.08 15.00
N ALA A 378 0.14 19.69 13.85
CA ALA A 378 0.16 21.15 13.68
C ALA A 378 -1.21 21.77 14.04
N ALA A 379 -2.30 21.24 13.49
CA ALA A 379 -3.65 21.73 13.80
C ALA A 379 -4.00 21.64 15.31
N ARG A 380 -3.53 20.59 16.01
CA ARG A 380 -3.68 20.48 17.48
C ARG A 380 -2.86 21.53 18.23
N LEU A 381 -1.61 21.74 17.82
CA LEU A 381 -0.74 22.75 18.37
C LEU A 381 -1.32 24.17 18.13
N GLU A 382 -1.83 24.43 16.94
CA GLU A 382 -2.48 25.68 16.58
C GLU A 382 -3.74 25.94 17.41
N SER A 383 -4.54 24.91 17.73
CA SER A 383 -5.73 25.04 18.56
C SER A 383 -5.43 25.48 20.00
N ILE A 384 -4.20 25.31 20.47
CA ILE A 384 -3.72 25.75 21.78
C ILE A 384 -2.75 26.94 21.70
N GLY A 385 -2.67 27.59 20.52
CA GLY A 385 -1.91 28.83 20.31
C GLY A 385 -0.48 28.66 19.78
N ILE A 386 0.00 27.44 19.53
CA ILE A 386 1.33 27.15 18.95
C ILE A 386 1.22 27.10 17.42
N ARG A 387 1.48 28.21 16.76
CA ARG A 387 1.36 28.35 15.29
C ARG A 387 2.72 28.43 14.58
N LYS A 388 3.78 28.81 15.28
CA LYS A 388 5.12 29.03 14.75
C LYS A 388 6.15 28.16 15.44
N VAL A 389 7.24 27.83 14.75
CA VAL A 389 8.35 27.04 15.28
C VAL A 389 8.90 27.63 16.59
N ARG A 390 9.14 28.96 16.65
CA ARG A 390 9.62 29.63 17.87
C ARG A 390 8.75 29.37 19.09
N GLN A 391 7.43 29.31 18.91
CA GLN A 391 6.51 29.09 20.02
C GLN A 391 6.61 27.67 20.58
N LEU A 392 6.87 26.67 19.72
CA LEU A 392 7.15 25.31 20.17
C LEU A 392 8.45 25.27 21.00
N LEU A 393 9.52 25.91 20.51
CA LEU A 393 10.83 25.84 21.16
C LEU A 393 10.86 26.41 22.57
N VAL A 394 10.07 27.46 22.85
CA VAL A 394 10.02 28.13 24.17
C VAL A 394 8.92 27.57 25.09
N ALA A 395 8.00 26.75 24.59
CA ALA A 395 6.88 26.24 25.38
C ALA A 395 7.34 25.20 26.41
N ASP A 396 6.68 25.12 27.54
CA ASP A 396 6.88 24.04 28.50
C ASP A 396 6.26 22.72 27.99
N SER A 397 7.06 21.67 27.96
CA SER A 397 6.66 20.38 27.37
C SER A 397 5.63 19.63 28.20
N GLN A 398 5.68 19.79 29.52
CA GLN A 398 4.70 19.19 30.43
C GLN A 398 3.33 19.87 30.29
N GLU A 399 3.32 21.19 30.24
CA GLU A 399 2.12 21.99 30.04
C GLU A 399 1.49 21.73 28.68
N LEU A 400 2.30 21.69 27.61
CA LEU A 400 1.85 21.39 26.25
C LEU A 400 1.22 19.98 26.14
N SER A 401 1.88 18.97 26.71
CA SER A 401 1.36 17.60 26.72
C SER A 401 -0.02 17.54 27.40
N THR A 402 -0.18 18.22 28.51
CA THR A 402 -1.45 18.29 29.25
C THR A 402 -2.54 18.99 28.43
N LYS A 403 -2.23 20.12 27.78
CA LYS A 403 -3.17 20.89 26.95
C LYS A 403 -3.62 20.13 25.69
N LEU A 404 -2.71 19.38 25.07
CA LEU A 404 -3.00 18.64 23.83
C LEU A 404 -3.94 17.44 24.04
N LYS A 405 -4.09 16.95 25.26
CA LYS A 405 -5.00 15.86 25.64
C LYS A 405 -4.91 14.61 24.74
N ALA A 406 -3.72 14.27 24.27
CA ALA A 406 -3.47 13.15 23.40
C ALA A 406 -2.47 12.20 24.07
N SER A 407 -2.90 10.99 24.40
CA SER A 407 -2.10 10.02 25.18
C SER A 407 -0.75 9.66 24.58
N TRP A 408 -0.58 9.82 23.27
CA TRP A 408 0.67 9.56 22.55
C TRP A 408 1.60 10.77 22.46
N ILE A 409 1.11 11.98 22.81
CA ILE A 409 1.94 13.19 22.87
C ILE A 409 2.39 13.37 24.31
N THR A 410 3.50 12.73 24.64
CA THR A 410 4.12 12.83 25.96
C THR A 410 5.05 14.07 26.01
N PRO A 411 5.46 14.53 27.20
CA PRO A 411 6.49 15.56 27.33
C PRO A 411 7.77 15.20 26.56
N GLN A 412 8.17 13.92 26.58
CA GLN A 412 9.34 13.43 25.85
C GLN A 412 9.15 13.54 24.32
N THR A 413 7.93 13.27 23.83
CA THR A 413 7.61 13.47 22.40
C THR A 413 7.77 14.93 21.99
N ILE A 414 7.36 15.86 22.85
CA ILE A 414 7.47 17.31 22.60
C ILE A 414 8.94 17.75 22.66
N GLU A 415 9.72 17.26 23.61
CA GLU A 415 11.17 17.53 23.67
C GLU A 415 11.87 17.00 22.42
N GLN A 416 11.51 15.82 21.94
CA GLN A 416 12.00 15.28 20.66
C GLN A 416 11.70 16.23 19.49
N TRP A 417 10.50 16.77 19.39
CA TRP A 417 10.15 17.73 18.34
C TRP A 417 10.96 19.01 18.43
N LYS A 418 11.18 19.54 19.65
CA LYS A 418 11.99 20.72 19.88
C LYS A 418 13.44 20.49 19.42
N VAL A 419 14.07 19.41 19.87
CA VAL A 419 15.44 19.07 19.48
C VAL A 419 15.56 18.91 17.97
N GLN A 420 14.64 18.22 17.33
CA GLN A 420 14.67 18.06 15.86
C GLN A 420 14.48 19.39 15.13
N ALA A 421 13.59 20.26 15.60
CA ALA A 421 13.39 21.59 15.05
C ALA A 421 14.62 22.49 15.23
N THR A 422 15.27 22.43 16.39
CA THR A 422 16.55 23.11 16.65
C THR A 422 17.63 22.66 15.67
N LEU A 423 17.83 21.36 15.53
CA LEU A 423 18.83 20.79 14.62
C LEU A 423 18.60 21.24 13.16
N VAL A 424 17.35 21.23 12.67
CA VAL A 424 17.03 21.66 11.28
C VAL A 424 17.14 23.17 11.12
N HIS A 425 16.88 23.93 12.18
CA HIS A 425 17.12 25.39 12.20
C HIS A 425 18.61 25.72 12.15
N GLU A 426 19.43 25.04 12.92
CA GLU A 426 20.87 25.33 13.04
C GLU A 426 21.70 24.75 11.89
N ILE A 427 21.28 23.60 11.33
CA ILE A 427 22.01 22.88 10.26
C ILE A 427 21.22 22.97 8.95
N ALA A 428 21.52 23.97 8.14
CA ALA A 428 20.82 24.20 6.87
C ALA A 428 20.85 22.96 5.96
N GLY A 429 19.65 22.56 5.47
CA GLY A 429 19.48 21.39 4.60
C GLY A 429 19.60 20.03 5.29
N LEU A 430 19.55 19.99 6.62
CA LEU A 430 19.34 18.77 7.38
C LEU A 430 17.89 18.28 7.13
N SER A 431 17.75 17.02 6.74
CA SER A 431 16.41 16.43 6.52
C SER A 431 15.74 16.07 7.85
N ALA A 432 14.40 15.96 7.85
CA ALA A 432 13.64 15.49 9.02
C ALA A 432 14.09 14.09 9.49
N ALA A 433 14.41 13.17 8.56
CA ALA A 433 14.97 11.86 8.93
C ALA A 433 16.38 12.01 9.52
N GLY A 434 17.21 12.91 8.97
CA GLY A 434 18.53 13.19 9.51
C GLY A 434 18.47 13.74 10.94
N SER A 435 17.58 14.70 11.22
CA SER A 435 17.39 15.26 12.58
C SER A 435 16.89 14.21 13.56
N GLY A 436 15.98 13.31 13.11
CA GLY A 436 15.51 12.19 13.92
C GLY A 436 16.63 11.21 14.29
N LEU A 437 17.51 10.86 13.34
CA LEU A 437 18.66 9.98 13.62
C LEU A 437 19.69 10.65 14.53
N LEU A 438 19.98 11.94 14.33
CA LEU A 438 20.88 12.69 15.22
C LEU A 438 20.33 12.74 16.64
N TYR A 439 19.03 13.00 16.81
CA TYR A 439 18.38 12.92 18.12
C TYR A 439 18.55 11.54 18.77
N LEU A 440 18.28 10.47 18.04
CA LEU A 440 18.45 9.07 18.52
C LEU A 440 19.91 8.74 18.81
N ALA A 441 20.85 9.40 18.15
CA ALA A 441 22.27 9.31 18.41
C ALA A 441 22.73 10.21 19.59
N GLY A 442 21.81 10.91 20.28
CA GLY A 442 22.09 11.76 21.42
C GLY A 442 22.67 13.12 21.06
N ILE A 443 22.50 13.59 19.83
CA ILE A 443 22.91 14.93 19.37
C ILE A 443 21.71 15.86 19.43
N THR A 444 21.79 16.93 20.21
CA THR A 444 20.66 17.82 20.51
C THR A 444 20.75 19.20 19.86
N ASN A 445 21.93 19.63 19.41
CA ASN A 445 22.18 20.92 18.78
C ASN A 445 23.40 20.88 17.84
N ALA A 446 23.60 21.95 17.08
CA ALA A 446 24.72 22.05 16.13
C ALA A 446 26.10 22.06 16.81
N GLU A 447 26.22 22.63 18.01
CA GLU A 447 27.49 22.68 18.75
C GLU A 447 27.95 21.26 19.12
N GLU A 448 27.07 20.40 19.65
CA GLU A 448 27.36 19.00 19.93
C GLU A 448 27.73 18.23 18.65
N PHE A 449 27.03 18.51 17.55
CA PHE A 449 27.33 17.94 16.25
C PHE A 449 28.73 18.33 15.74
N LEU A 450 29.12 19.57 15.92
CA LEU A 450 30.42 20.11 15.47
C LEU A 450 31.60 19.62 16.32
N ARG A 451 31.39 19.38 17.61
CA ARG A 451 32.44 18.91 18.54
C ARG A 451 32.94 17.49 18.24
N ARG A 452 32.14 16.65 17.58
CA ARG A 452 32.48 15.26 17.34
C ARG A 452 33.16 15.08 15.99
N SER A 453 34.02 14.07 15.84
CA SER A 453 34.60 13.72 14.55
C SER A 453 33.54 13.14 13.60
N ILE A 454 33.76 13.17 12.28
CA ILE A 454 32.86 12.57 11.31
C ILE A 454 32.76 11.06 11.50
N ASP A 455 33.84 10.42 11.91
CA ASP A 455 33.86 8.97 12.15
C ASP A 455 33.02 8.59 13.36
N GLU A 456 33.11 9.35 14.45
CA GLU A 456 32.24 9.16 15.63
C GLU A 456 30.77 9.39 15.27
N LEU A 457 30.46 10.51 14.62
CA LEU A 457 29.08 10.80 14.19
C LEU A 457 28.52 9.70 13.30
N HIS A 458 29.31 9.21 12.36
CA HIS A 458 28.88 8.14 11.47
C HIS A 458 28.60 6.83 12.24
N GLN A 459 29.47 6.46 13.19
CA GLN A 459 29.25 5.28 14.04
C GLN A 459 27.98 5.44 14.90
N MET A 460 27.79 6.59 15.54
CA MET A 460 26.61 6.88 16.37
C MET A 460 25.31 6.83 15.54
N VAL A 461 25.33 7.40 14.34
CA VAL A 461 24.18 7.39 13.43
C VAL A 461 23.88 5.98 12.90
N ILE A 462 24.91 5.18 12.60
CA ILE A 462 24.73 3.78 12.22
C ILE A 462 24.12 2.98 13.38
N GLN A 463 24.60 3.13 14.61
CA GLN A 463 24.02 2.47 15.78
C GLN A 463 22.57 2.90 16.01
N ALA A 464 22.29 4.21 15.95
CA ALA A 464 20.91 4.73 16.06
C ALA A 464 20.01 4.16 14.97
N SER A 465 20.52 4.00 13.75
CA SER A 465 19.77 3.47 12.60
C SER A 465 19.36 1.99 12.75
N GLN A 466 20.09 1.23 13.56
CA GLN A 466 19.80 -0.21 13.83
C GLN A 466 18.70 -0.40 14.88
N THR A 467 18.34 0.63 15.63
CA THR A 467 17.24 0.56 16.60
C THR A 467 15.87 0.50 15.88
N SER A 468 14.85 -0.03 16.55
CA SER A 468 13.48 -0.05 16.02
C SER A 468 12.95 1.36 15.71
N GLU A 469 13.35 2.36 16.49
CA GLU A 469 13.00 3.77 16.26
C GLU A 469 13.78 4.36 15.08
N GLY A 470 15.07 4.04 14.96
CA GLY A 470 15.91 4.45 13.83
C GLY A 470 15.41 3.89 12.51
N GLN A 471 14.97 2.64 12.48
CA GLN A 471 14.36 2.02 11.30
C GLN A 471 13.04 2.74 10.90
N ARG A 472 12.21 3.12 11.86
CA ARG A 472 11.00 3.92 11.60
C ARG A 472 11.32 5.30 11.04
N VAL A 473 12.38 5.95 11.53
CA VAL A 473 12.82 7.26 11.05
C VAL A 473 13.35 7.16 9.61
N LEU A 474 14.12 6.13 9.31
CA LEU A 474 14.68 5.91 7.97
C LEU A 474 13.65 5.54 6.92
N ARG A 475 12.55 4.86 7.29
CA ARG A 475 11.53 4.38 6.34
C ARG A 475 12.20 3.70 5.13
N GLU A 476 13.03 2.68 5.38
CA GLU A 476 13.78 1.92 4.38
C GLU A 476 14.90 2.68 3.63
N LYS A 477 15.16 3.93 3.98
CA LYS A 477 16.30 4.65 3.43
C LYS A 477 17.59 4.24 4.14
N SER A 478 18.70 4.27 3.40
CA SER A 478 20.01 4.07 4.00
C SER A 478 20.35 5.20 4.97
N PRO A 479 21.06 4.92 6.06
CA PRO A 479 21.58 5.95 6.96
C PRO A 479 22.53 6.89 6.19
N PRO A 480 22.68 8.16 6.64
CA PRO A 480 23.53 9.12 5.98
C PRO A 480 24.98 8.68 5.96
N SER A 481 25.61 8.76 4.79
CA SER A 481 27.05 8.48 4.61
C SER A 481 27.91 9.57 5.24
N LYS A 482 29.20 9.29 5.41
CA LYS A 482 30.20 10.28 5.88
C LYS A 482 30.20 11.55 5.02
N ASP A 483 29.99 11.44 3.71
CA ASP A 483 29.92 12.60 2.81
C ASP A 483 28.68 13.48 3.10
N ILE A 484 27.56 12.88 3.43
CA ILE A 484 26.36 13.62 3.83
C ILE A 484 26.59 14.32 5.17
N LEU A 485 27.21 13.64 6.14
CA LEU A 485 27.56 14.22 7.44
C LEU A 485 28.58 15.40 7.29
N ASN A 486 29.55 15.27 6.40
CA ASN A 486 30.48 16.36 6.06
C ASN A 486 29.74 17.54 5.42
N LYS A 487 28.79 17.33 4.51
CA LYS A 487 27.96 18.39 3.93
C LYS A 487 27.17 19.13 5.02
N TRP A 488 26.58 18.42 5.97
CA TRP A 488 25.86 19.03 7.09
C TRP A 488 26.83 19.85 7.99
N ARG A 489 28.03 19.31 8.27
CA ARG A 489 29.06 20.01 9.06
C ARG A 489 29.47 21.34 8.44
N ASN A 490 29.76 21.32 7.13
CA ASN A 490 30.18 22.54 6.42
C ASN A 490 29.09 23.61 6.47
N ARG A 491 27.80 23.19 6.40
CA ARG A 491 26.66 24.11 6.51
C ARG A 491 26.43 24.60 7.94
N ALA A 492 26.63 23.74 8.94
CA ALA A 492 26.55 24.14 10.35
C ALA A 492 27.64 25.18 10.69
N ASN A 493 28.88 24.94 10.26
CA ASN A 493 29.97 25.90 10.43
C ASN A 493 29.69 27.25 9.76
N ALA A 494 29.15 27.24 8.54
CA ALA A 494 28.79 28.48 7.83
C ALA A 494 27.71 29.30 8.57
N ASN A 495 26.79 28.63 9.26
CA ASN A 495 25.75 29.29 10.05
C ASN A 495 26.28 29.79 11.41
N TYR A 496 27.21 29.06 12.01
CA TYR A 496 27.83 29.45 13.29
C TYR A 496 28.65 30.72 13.13
N ASN A 497 29.47 30.81 12.07
CA ASN A 497 30.30 32.00 11.77
C ASN A 497 29.51 33.21 11.25
N ALA A 498 28.24 33.04 10.86
CA ALA A 498 27.38 34.14 10.43
C ALA A 498 26.59 34.80 11.58
N ASN A 499 26.60 34.17 12.76
CA ASN A 499 25.92 34.66 13.97
C ASN A 499 26.89 35.21 15.04
N GLU A 500 28.21 35.12 14.82
CA GLU A 500 29.26 35.89 15.52
C GLU A 500 29.54 37.20 14.76
#